data_8be5638c45c69a536ea65063bc3a42e6
#
_entry.id   8be5638c45c69a536ea65063bc3a42e6
#
_cell.length_a   1.000
_cell.length_b   1.000
_cell.length_c   1.000
_cell.angle_alpha   90.00
_cell.angle_beta   90.00
_cell.angle_gamma   90.00
#
_symmetry.space_group_name_H-M   'P 1'
#
loop_
_entity.id
_entity.type
_entity.pdbx_description
1 polymer ?
#
loop_
_entity_poly.entity_id
_entity_poly.type
_entity_poly.pdbx_seq_one_letter_code
_entity_poly.pdbx_strand_id
1 'polypeptide(L)'
;MRLAKKKSNLFRSRTATKTPGLNVEGLGRVIAVDTKAQTADVQGMCTYENLVDTLLPFGFAPYVVPELKTITLGGAITGMGVESSCFRNGLPHESVIEMDILTGTGDIVTCSPVENVDLFRAYPNSYGSLGYAVRIKIKIEKIKPFVELRHVRFHDLTSIAAAIDSIVSSHEYDGEHVDYLDGVVFSPTEGYLVLGRQSSDVPPRVSDYTREHIYYRSLQHPEGTTRDTLTMHDYLWRWDTDWFWCSRAFGAQNPTIRRMWPDGLLRSSFYWKIVGADKRWDLADRIEAYHGRPARERVVQDVEVTTDKVPEFLEWFFQASEIQPVWLCPIKLAEESSSLTTRGNVLSSDVTLADGAGSHPWPLYPLSVGDVWVNIGFWSSVPVDLTDDPQPGAFNRVIERKIRDLGGHKSLYSEAFYSKEEFSALYGGSIPKLVKNIYDPNHRFPGLFDKAVGGK
;
A
#
# COMPACT_ATOMS: atom_id res chain seq x y z
N MET A 1 -9.44 16.68 15.61
CA MET A 1 -10.04 17.01 14.28
C MET A 1 -10.09 15.76 13.41
N ARG A 2 -10.98 15.70 12.42
CA ARG A 2 -11.07 14.64 11.41
C ARG A 2 -11.56 15.21 10.09
N LEU A 3 -11.36 14.48 8.99
CA LEU A 3 -11.90 14.87 7.69
C LEU A 3 -13.34 14.36 7.52
N ALA A 4 -14.21 15.16 6.91
CA ALA A 4 -15.54 14.73 6.43
C ALA A 4 -15.41 13.95 5.12
N LYS A 5 -14.72 12.80 5.16
CA LYS A 5 -14.43 11.96 4.01
C LYS A 5 -15.50 10.89 3.83
N LYS A 6 -16.10 10.80 2.64
CA LYS A 6 -17.16 9.82 2.34
C LYS A 6 -16.65 8.39 2.18
N LYS A 7 -15.38 8.22 1.80
CA LYS A 7 -14.74 6.92 1.55
C LYS A 7 -13.39 6.84 2.25
N SER A 8 -12.98 5.65 2.62
CA SER A 8 -11.67 5.37 3.19
C SER A 8 -11.26 3.96 2.79
N ASN A 9 -10.03 3.80 2.33
CA ASN A 9 -9.44 2.49 2.02
C ASN A 9 -8.75 1.87 3.25
N LEU A 10 -9.25 2.17 4.46
CA LEU A 10 -8.76 1.59 5.70
C LEU A 10 -9.65 0.41 6.11
N PHE A 11 -9.02 -0.71 6.38
CA PHE A 11 -9.65 -1.98 6.79
C PHE A 11 -9.64 -2.19 8.31
N ARG A 12 -9.47 -1.13 9.06
CA ARG A 12 -9.54 -1.16 10.52
C ARG A 12 -10.84 -0.59 11.05
N SER A 13 -11.25 -1.06 12.22
CA SER A 13 -12.42 -0.56 12.93
C SER A 13 -12.18 0.89 13.38
N ARG A 14 -13.25 1.69 13.37
CA ARG A 14 -13.20 3.07 13.84
C ARG A 14 -14.38 3.33 14.76
N THR A 15 -14.09 3.98 15.86
CA THR A 15 -15.14 4.47 16.76
C THR A 15 -15.97 5.55 16.06
N ALA A 16 -17.28 5.34 16.00
CA ALA A 16 -18.19 6.35 15.47
C ALA A 16 -18.12 7.60 16.34
N THR A 17 -18.01 8.77 15.72
CA THR A 17 -18.01 10.05 16.41
C THR A 17 -19.08 10.97 15.83
N LYS A 18 -19.77 11.70 16.71
CA LYS A 18 -20.75 12.71 16.33
C LYS A 18 -20.12 14.06 15.95
N THR A 19 -18.82 14.24 16.19
CA THR A 19 -18.12 15.49 15.88
C THR A 19 -18.09 15.72 14.37
N PRO A 20 -18.49 16.90 13.86
CA PRO A 20 -18.38 17.25 12.46
C PRO A 20 -16.92 17.13 11.97
N GLY A 21 -16.74 16.64 10.75
CA GLY A 21 -15.43 16.63 10.09
C GLY A 21 -15.18 17.91 9.31
N LEU A 22 -13.90 18.20 9.03
CA LEU A 22 -13.51 19.27 8.11
C LEU A 22 -14.00 18.95 6.71
N ASN A 23 -14.68 19.91 6.06
CA ASN A 23 -15.07 19.75 4.66
C ASN A 23 -13.84 19.79 3.76
N VAL A 24 -13.66 18.76 2.94
CA VAL A 24 -12.51 18.59 2.04
C VAL A 24 -12.94 18.41 0.58
N GLU A 25 -14.22 18.64 0.25
CA GLU A 25 -14.75 18.43 -1.12
C GLU A 25 -14.03 19.26 -2.18
N GLY A 26 -13.50 20.44 -1.81
CA GLY A 26 -12.76 21.33 -2.71
C GLY A 26 -11.28 20.96 -2.93
N LEU A 27 -10.76 19.95 -2.25
CA LEU A 27 -9.31 19.61 -2.23
C LEU A 27 -8.95 18.39 -3.09
N GLY A 28 -9.67 18.15 -4.19
CA GLY A 28 -9.55 16.93 -5.00
C GLY A 28 -8.98 17.12 -6.41
N ARG A 29 -8.31 18.23 -6.72
CA ARG A 29 -7.85 18.55 -8.08
C ARG A 29 -6.34 18.47 -8.24
N VAL A 30 -5.89 18.22 -9.47
CA VAL A 30 -4.55 18.56 -9.92
C VAL A 30 -4.52 20.08 -10.18
N ILE A 31 -3.60 20.78 -9.54
CA ILE A 31 -3.49 22.25 -9.60
C ILE A 31 -2.72 22.65 -10.84
N ALA A 32 -1.56 22.02 -11.07
CA ALA A 32 -0.68 22.29 -12.20
C ALA A 32 0.15 21.06 -12.57
N VAL A 33 0.52 20.96 -13.83
CA VAL A 33 1.45 19.96 -14.37
C VAL A 33 2.56 20.71 -15.11
N ASP A 34 3.80 20.53 -14.68
CA ASP A 34 4.99 21.02 -15.37
C ASP A 34 5.74 19.86 -16.02
N THR A 35 5.50 19.69 -17.33
CA THR A 35 6.13 18.61 -18.11
C THR A 35 7.62 18.82 -18.36
N LYS A 36 8.14 20.06 -18.23
CA LYS A 36 9.57 20.35 -18.37
C LYS A 36 10.32 20.02 -17.07
N ALA A 37 9.78 20.46 -15.95
CA ALA A 37 10.33 20.13 -14.63
C ALA A 37 9.96 18.72 -14.17
N GLN A 38 9.06 18.03 -14.87
CA GLN A 38 8.53 16.71 -14.51
C GLN A 38 7.94 16.70 -13.10
N THR A 39 7.06 17.66 -12.81
CA THR A 39 6.40 17.81 -11.52
C THR A 39 4.90 18.05 -11.68
N ALA A 40 4.14 17.68 -10.65
CA ALA A 40 2.73 18.02 -10.52
C ALA A 40 2.44 18.61 -9.14
N ASP A 41 1.66 19.69 -9.13
CA ASP A 41 1.06 20.25 -7.92
C ASP A 41 -0.35 19.70 -7.76
N VAL A 42 -0.63 19.07 -6.62
CA VAL A 42 -1.83 18.26 -6.43
C VAL A 42 -2.45 18.54 -5.06
N GLN A 43 -3.76 18.66 -4.99
CA GLN A 43 -4.48 18.76 -3.73
C GLN A 43 -4.53 17.40 -3.00
N GLY A 44 -4.41 17.41 -1.68
CA GLY A 44 -4.22 16.20 -0.88
C GLY A 44 -5.36 15.17 -0.96
N MET A 45 -6.56 15.57 -1.38
CA MET A 45 -7.72 14.69 -1.58
C MET A 45 -7.91 14.26 -3.04
N CYS A 46 -7.03 14.63 -3.95
CA CYS A 46 -7.02 14.15 -5.32
C CYS A 46 -6.85 12.63 -5.32
N THR A 47 -7.77 11.92 -5.96
CA THR A 47 -7.66 10.46 -6.12
C THR A 47 -6.60 10.13 -7.15
N TYR A 48 -5.97 8.96 -7.03
CA TYR A 48 -5.05 8.49 -8.06
C TYR A 48 -5.73 8.31 -9.42
N GLU A 49 -7.03 7.94 -9.46
CA GLU A 49 -7.79 7.94 -10.70
C GLU A 49 -7.74 9.33 -11.39
N ASN A 50 -8.09 10.40 -10.66
CA ASN A 50 -8.07 11.76 -11.22
C ASN A 50 -6.64 12.23 -11.56
N LEU A 51 -5.66 11.88 -10.74
CA LEU A 51 -4.26 12.24 -11.00
C LEU A 51 -3.72 11.55 -12.26
N VAL A 52 -3.93 10.25 -12.39
CA VAL A 52 -3.52 9.46 -13.57
C VAL A 52 -4.23 9.96 -14.83
N ASP A 53 -5.56 10.12 -14.79
CA ASP A 53 -6.35 10.60 -15.94
C ASP A 53 -5.91 12.01 -16.40
N THR A 54 -5.42 12.82 -15.46
CA THR A 54 -4.88 14.15 -15.76
C THR A 54 -3.49 14.07 -16.40
N LEU A 55 -2.63 13.14 -15.96
CA LEU A 55 -1.23 13.07 -16.41
C LEU A 55 -1.02 12.26 -17.69
N LEU A 56 -1.79 11.19 -17.91
CA LEU A 56 -1.65 10.30 -19.07
C LEU A 56 -1.70 11.03 -20.42
N PRO A 57 -2.58 12.03 -20.67
CA PRO A 57 -2.60 12.78 -21.92
C PRO A 57 -1.31 13.55 -22.23
N PHE A 58 -0.50 13.83 -21.20
CA PHE A 58 0.81 14.47 -21.34
C PHE A 58 1.95 13.45 -21.48
N GLY A 59 1.67 12.14 -21.43
CA GLY A 59 2.67 11.08 -21.44
C GLY A 59 3.43 10.95 -20.10
N PHE A 60 2.77 11.24 -18.99
CA PHE A 60 3.35 11.14 -17.64
C PHE A 60 2.46 10.31 -16.70
N ALA A 61 3.09 9.77 -15.66
CA ALA A 61 2.42 9.15 -14.52
C ALA A 61 3.12 9.53 -13.20
N PRO A 62 2.44 9.38 -12.04
CA PRO A 62 3.13 9.39 -10.74
C PRO A 62 4.15 8.25 -10.67
N TYR A 63 5.21 8.43 -9.89
CA TYR A 63 6.24 7.39 -9.67
C TYR A 63 5.68 6.07 -9.15
N VAL A 64 4.67 6.14 -8.29
CA VAL A 64 3.97 5.00 -7.72
C VAL A 64 2.46 5.25 -7.80
N VAL A 65 1.71 4.31 -8.34
CA VAL A 65 0.26 4.37 -8.47
C VAL A 65 -0.35 3.18 -7.70
N PRO A 66 -0.78 3.36 -6.44
CA PRO A 66 -1.41 2.29 -5.67
C PRO A 66 -2.64 1.71 -6.37
N GLU A 67 -2.88 0.43 -6.20
CA GLU A 67 -3.78 -0.42 -7.01
C GLU A 67 -5.24 0.06 -7.07
N LEU A 68 -5.70 0.82 -6.06
CA LEU A 68 -7.10 1.19 -5.96
C LEU A 68 -7.35 2.65 -6.38
N LYS A 69 -8.17 2.84 -7.39
CA LYS A 69 -8.54 4.14 -7.98
C LYS A 69 -8.96 5.20 -6.97
N THR A 70 -9.59 4.78 -5.86
CA THR A 70 -10.14 5.68 -4.83
C THR A 70 -9.15 6.14 -3.78
N ILE A 71 -7.92 5.62 -3.79
CA ILE A 71 -6.84 6.10 -2.91
C ILE A 71 -6.53 7.55 -3.29
N THR A 72 -6.39 8.43 -2.29
CA THR A 72 -6.00 9.82 -2.52
C THR A 72 -4.49 9.99 -2.36
N LEU A 73 -3.89 10.96 -3.07
CA LEU A 73 -2.45 11.21 -2.96
C LEU A 73 -2.02 11.45 -1.51
N GLY A 74 -2.71 12.33 -0.78
CA GLY A 74 -2.43 12.53 0.65
C GLY A 74 -2.65 11.27 1.49
N GLY A 75 -3.59 10.40 1.08
CA GLY A 75 -3.82 9.10 1.72
C GLY A 75 -2.66 8.13 1.52
N ALA A 76 -2.11 8.03 0.32
CA ALA A 76 -0.98 7.16 0.01
C ALA A 76 0.31 7.63 0.71
N ILE A 77 0.54 8.94 0.79
CA ILE A 77 1.71 9.50 1.48
C ILE A 77 1.64 9.24 2.98
N THR A 78 0.47 9.44 3.61
CA THR A 78 0.32 9.20 5.05
C THR A 78 0.06 7.75 5.41
N GLY A 79 -0.23 6.88 4.46
CA GLY A 79 -0.64 5.50 4.68
C GLY A 79 0.24 4.46 3.99
N MET A 80 1.33 4.86 3.38
CA MET A 80 2.30 3.98 2.72
C MET A 80 1.67 3.14 1.60
N GLY A 81 1.45 3.76 0.45
CA GLY A 81 1.04 3.02 -0.76
C GLY A 81 2.22 2.21 -1.33
N VAL A 82 1.94 1.01 -1.84
CA VAL A 82 2.94 0.15 -2.48
C VAL A 82 2.44 -0.26 -3.86
N GLU A 83 3.33 -0.38 -4.84
CA GLU A 83 3.02 -0.92 -6.18
C GLU A 83 4.31 -1.36 -6.89
N SER A 84 4.16 -2.06 -7.99
CA SER A 84 5.21 -2.73 -8.78
C SER A 84 6.38 -1.85 -9.24
N SER A 85 6.26 -0.52 -9.17
CA SER A 85 7.35 0.43 -9.41
C SER A 85 8.19 0.75 -8.17
N CYS A 86 7.79 0.27 -6.97
CA CYS A 86 8.46 0.63 -5.72
C CYS A 86 9.89 0.12 -5.60
N PHE A 87 10.25 -0.94 -6.31
CA PHE A 87 11.64 -1.42 -6.34
C PHE A 87 12.60 -0.44 -7.02
N ARG A 88 12.07 0.44 -7.90
CA ARG A 88 12.81 1.40 -8.71
C ARG A 88 12.62 2.84 -8.23
N ASN A 89 11.42 3.18 -7.81
CA ASN A 89 10.99 4.56 -7.50
C ASN A 89 10.87 4.85 -6.00
N GLY A 90 11.07 3.85 -5.14
CA GLY A 90 10.76 3.98 -3.72
C GLY A 90 9.25 4.03 -3.45
N LEU A 91 8.88 4.54 -2.29
CA LEU A 91 7.49 4.66 -1.86
C LEU A 91 6.88 6.01 -2.31
N PRO A 92 5.54 6.18 -2.36
CA PRO A 92 4.90 7.40 -2.87
C PRO A 92 5.43 8.70 -2.27
N HIS A 93 5.73 8.71 -0.97
CA HIS A 93 6.24 9.91 -0.27
C HIS A 93 7.66 10.29 -0.69
N GLU A 94 8.44 9.39 -1.28
CA GLU A 94 9.79 9.68 -1.77
C GLU A 94 9.78 10.49 -3.08
N SER A 95 8.63 10.53 -3.76
CA SER A 95 8.41 11.44 -4.89
C SER A 95 8.07 12.88 -4.47
N VAL A 96 7.80 13.13 -3.18
CA VAL A 96 7.35 14.43 -2.69
C VAL A 96 8.51 15.43 -2.64
N ILE A 97 8.31 16.57 -3.30
CA ILE A 97 9.24 17.70 -3.30
C ILE A 97 8.95 18.63 -2.11
N GLU A 98 7.67 18.94 -1.91
CA GLU A 98 7.17 19.74 -0.80
C GLU A 98 5.69 19.44 -0.56
N MET A 99 5.20 19.74 0.63
CA MET A 99 3.79 19.63 0.95
C MET A 99 3.36 20.67 1.96
N ASP A 100 2.09 21.11 1.85
CA ASP A 100 1.43 22.02 2.76
C ASP A 100 0.51 21.23 3.68
N ILE A 101 0.76 21.26 4.97
CA ILE A 101 0.06 20.45 5.97
C ILE A 101 -0.76 21.35 6.89
N LEU A 102 -2.07 21.11 6.96
CA LEU A 102 -2.93 21.67 8.01
C LEU A 102 -2.61 20.96 9.32
N THR A 103 -1.99 21.67 10.24
CA THR A 103 -1.52 21.18 11.53
C THR A 103 -2.57 21.30 12.64
N GLY A 104 -2.25 20.78 13.82
CA GLY A 104 -3.11 20.88 15.00
C GLY A 104 -3.19 22.28 15.59
N THR A 105 -2.27 23.19 15.28
CA THR A 105 -2.38 24.61 15.63
C THR A 105 -3.49 25.30 14.86
N GLY A 106 -3.83 24.78 13.68
CA GLY A 106 -4.79 25.37 12.74
C GLY A 106 -4.09 26.10 11.58
N ASP A 107 -2.76 26.13 11.59
CA ASP A 107 -1.96 26.73 10.54
C ASP A 107 -1.69 25.73 9.42
N ILE A 108 -1.45 26.25 8.23
CA ILE A 108 -0.91 25.50 7.11
C ILE A 108 0.60 25.71 7.09
N VAL A 109 1.35 24.61 7.25
CA VAL A 109 2.81 24.61 7.33
C VAL A 109 3.35 23.91 6.09
N THR A 110 4.21 24.61 5.34
CA THR A 110 4.96 24.00 4.23
C THR A 110 6.13 23.21 4.81
N CYS A 111 6.32 21.99 4.34
CA CYS A 111 7.47 21.16 4.70
C CYS A 111 8.09 20.47 3.47
N SER A 112 9.40 20.28 3.53
CA SER A 112 10.21 19.72 2.45
C SER A 112 11.48 19.07 3.02
N PRO A 113 12.35 18.45 2.21
CA PRO A 113 13.66 17.98 2.65
C PRO A 113 14.58 19.04 3.28
N VAL A 114 14.26 20.32 3.14
CA VAL A 114 15.10 21.44 3.62
C VAL A 114 14.35 22.45 4.50
N GLU A 115 13.03 22.32 4.61
CA GLU A 115 12.17 23.19 5.41
C GLU A 115 11.20 22.36 6.26
N ASN A 116 11.08 22.67 7.57
CA ASN A 116 10.27 21.90 8.53
C ASN A 116 10.49 20.37 8.34
N VAL A 117 11.76 19.99 8.29
CA VAL A 117 12.25 18.65 7.93
C VAL A 117 11.73 17.58 8.89
N ASP A 118 11.53 17.92 10.18
CA ASP A 118 10.93 17.04 11.19
C ASP A 118 9.50 16.64 10.84
N LEU A 119 8.68 17.60 10.44
CA LEU A 119 7.34 17.31 9.97
C LEU A 119 7.37 16.52 8.66
N PHE A 120 8.25 16.90 7.72
CA PHE A 120 8.39 16.21 6.44
C PHE A 120 8.75 14.73 6.62
N ARG A 121 9.75 14.43 7.45
CA ARG A 121 10.22 13.05 7.71
C ARG A 121 9.23 12.22 8.52
N ALA A 122 8.53 12.81 9.49
CA ALA A 122 7.58 12.11 10.34
C ALA A 122 6.18 11.99 9.71
N TYR A 123 5.91 12.68 8.60
CA TYR A 123 4.58 12.69 8.00
C TYR A 123 4.18 11.37 7.31
N PRO A 124 5.06 10.67 6.57
CA PRO A 124 4.76 9.33 6.06
C PRO A 124 4.42 8.36 7.19
N ASN A 125 3.47 7.47 6.95
CA ASN A 125 2.90 6.52 7.92
C ASN A 125 2.23 7.16 9.16
N SER A 126 1.99 8.49 9.15
CA SER A 126 1.34 9.17 10.29
C SER A 126 -0.17 9.00 10.34
N TYR A 127 -0.81 8.55 9.28
CA TYR A 127 -2.28 8.40 9.16
C TYR A 127 -3.05 9.64 9.62
N GLY A 128 -2.47 10.83 9.42
CA GLY A 128 -3.06 12.10 9.81
C GLY A 128 -3.05 12.36 11.33
N SER A 129 -2.14 11.73 12.08
CA SER A 129 -1.91 12.05 13.50
C SER A 129 -1.13 13.36 13.69
N LEU A 130 -0.44 13.81 12.64
CA LEU A 130 0.35 15.05 12.61
C LEU A 130 -0.32 16.16 11.78
N GLY A 131 -1.44 15.88 11.12
CA GLY A 131 -2.14 16.83 10.28
C GLY A 131 -2.65 16.24 8.98
N TYR A 132 -3.12 17.10 8.08
CA TYR A 132 -3.64 16.69 6.77
C TYR A 132 -3.00 17.52 5.67
N ALA A 133 -2.38 16.85 4.68
CA ALA A 133 -1.86 17.54 3.51
C ALA A 133 -3.01 18.15 2.69
N VAL A 134 -2.93 19.44 2.45
CA VAL A 134 -3.89 20.20 1.62
C VAL A 134 -3.37 20.38 0.21
N ARG A 135 -2.03 20.47 0.05
CA ARG A 135 -1.33 20.52 -1.23
C ARG A 135 -0.06 19.67 -1.16
N ILE A 136 0.30 19.05 -2.27
CA ILE A 136 1.49 18.19 -2.38
C ILE A 136 2.07 18.40 -3.77
N LYS A 137 3.36 18.70 -3.84
CA LYS A 137 4.12 18.74 -5.09
C LYS A 137 4.95 17.48 -5.20
N ILE A 138 4.75 16.75 -6.30
CA ILE A 138 5.41 15.46 -6.55
C ILE A 138 6.24 15.49 -7.82
N LYS A 139 7.25 14.64 -7.89
CA LYS A 139 7.91 14.23 -9.13
C LYS A 139 6.96 13.32 -9.92
N ILE A 140 6.99 13.43 -11.25
CA ILE A 140 6.27 12.56 -12.19
C ILE A 140 7.25 12.03 -13.23
N GLU A 141 6.98 10.84 -13.79
CA GLU A 141 7.85 10.22 -14.79
C GLU A 141 7.21 10.17 -16.17
N LYS A 142 8.03 10.23 -17.21
CA LYS A 142 7.59 9.95 -18.57
C LYS A 142 7.28 8.47 -18.70
N ILE A 143 6.18 8.18 -19.38
CA ILE A 143 5.72 6.82 -19.62
C ILE A 143 5.52 6.57 -21.11
N LYS A 144 5.54 5.29 -21.48
CA LYS A 144 5.15 4.81 -22.81
C LYS A 144 3.69 4.31 -22.79
N PRO A 145 3.03 4.21 -23.96
CA PRO A 145 1.60 3.92 -24.02
C PRO A 145 1.22 2.49 -23.62
N PHE A 146 2.16 1.54 -23.67
CA PHE A 146 1.91 0.12 -23.38
C PHE A 146 2.88 -0.42 -22.33
N VAL A 147 2.44 -1.47 -21.66
CA VAL A 147 3.27 -2.31 -20.79
C VAL A 147 3.21 -3.74 -21.29
N GLU A 148 4.36 -4.28 -21.67
CA GLU A 148 4.55 -5.68 -21.99
C GLU A 148 4.87 -6.45 -20.72
N LEU A 149 4.09 -7.49 -20.44
CA LEU A 149 4.22 -8.34 -19.26
C LEU A 149 4.85 -9.67 -19.60
N ARG A 150 5.71 -10.15 -18.72
CA ARG A 150 6.18 -11.54 -18.66
C ARG A 150 5.77 -12.14 -17.32
N HIS A 151 5.05 -13.25 -17.36
CA HIS A 151 4.68 -14.01 -16.18
C HIS A 151 5.65 -15.19 -16.06
N VAL A 152 6.58 -15.11 -15.13
CA VAL A 152 7.63 -16.12 -14.93
C VAL A 152 7.25 -17.01 -13.76
N ARG A 153 7.09 -18.32 -14.03
CA ARG A 153 6.76 -19.31 -13.01
C ARG A 153 7.98 -19.78 -12.24
N PHE A 154 7.80 -19.96 -10.93
CA PHE A 154 8.78 -20.52 -10.00
C PHE A 154 8.16 -21.70 -9.24
N HIS A 155 9.01 -22.66 -8.87
CA HIS A 155 8.62 -23.90 -8.19
C HIS A 155 9.06 -23.95 -6.73
N ASP A 156 9.72 -22.93 -6.24
CA ASP A 156 10.14 -22.78 -4.85
C ASP A 156 10.31 -21.31 -4.47
N LEU A 157 10.18 -21.02 -3.17
CA LEU A 157 10.19 -19.66 -2.63
C LEU A 157 11.60 -19.04 -2.61
N THR A 158 12.64 -19.85 -2.49
CA THR A 158 14.04 -19.38 -2.47
C THR A 158 14.42 -18.82 -3.84
N SER A 159 14.04 -19.52 -4.91
CA SER A 159 14.28 -19.04 -6.29
C SER A 159 13.52 -17.74 -6.58
N ILE A 160 12.31 -17.56 -6.04
CA ILE A 160 11.56 -16.30 -6.16
C ILE A 160 12.34 -15.16 -5.48
N ALA A 161 12.78 -15.36 -4.24
CA ALA A 161 13.51 -14.34 -3.49
C ALA A 161 14.83 -13.97 -4.19
N ALA A 162 15.59 -14.96 -4.65
CA ALA A 162 16.83 -14.73 -5.41
C ALA A 162 16.60 -13.98 -6.73
N ALA A 163 15.52 -14.29 -7.45
CA ALA A 163 15.16 -13.56 -8.67
C ALA A 163 14.77 -12.10 -8.36
N ILE A 164 14.02 -11.85 -7.28
CA ILE A 164 13.70 -10.49 -6.83
C ILE A 164 14.97 -9.68 -6.57
N ASP A 165 15.92 -10.21 -5.79
CA ASP A 165 17.18 -9.52 -5.49
C ASP A 165 17.98 -9.20 -6.77
N SER A 166 18.06 -10.18 -7.68
CA SER A 166 18.74 -10.00 -8.96
C SER A 166 18.09 -8.89 -9.80
N ILE A 167 16.77 -8.91 -9.94
CA ILE A 167 16.03 -7.91 -10.72
C ILE A 167 16.13 -6.52 -10.09
N VAL A 168 15.98 -6.41 -8.78
CA VAL A 168 16.09 -5.11 -8.07
C VAL A 168 17.48 -4.51 -8.20
N SER A 169 18.50 -5.35 -8.31
CA SER A 169 19.91 -4.90 -8.45
C SER A 169 20.27 -4.51 -9.88
N SER A 170 19.76 -5.25 -10.88
CA SER A 170 20.15 -5.07 -12.29
C SER A 170 19.13 -4.32 -13.14
N HIS A 171 17.88 -4.27 -12.70
CA HIS A 171 16.70 -3.86 -13.49
C HIS A 171 16.52 -4.69 -14.77
N GLU A 172 17.02 -5.93 -14.77
CA GLU A 172 16.95 -6.85 -15.90
C GLU A 172 16.61 -8.28 -15.44
N TYR A 173 15.97 -9.03 -16.31
CA TYR A 173 15.78 -10.47 -16.16
C TYR A 173 15.88 -11.16 -17.52
N ASP A 174 16.77 -12.17 -17.65
CA ASP A 174 17.06 -12.86 -18.92
C ASP A 174 17.36 -11.89 -20.08
N GLY A 175 18.12 -10.82 -19.81
CA GLY A 175 18.55 -9.82 -20.79
C GLY A 175 17.43 -8.84 -21.23
N GLU A 176 16.26 -8.86 -20.59
CA GLU A 176 15.18 -7.89 -20.84
C GLU A 176 15.03 -6.93 -19.64
N HIS A 177 14.90 -5.64 -19.94
CA HIS A 177 14.69 -4.60 -18.94
C HIS A 177 13.35 -4.75 -18.22
N VAL A 178 13.32 -4.42 -16.92
CA VAL A 178 12.15 -4.49 -16.04
C VAL A 178 11.86 -3.10 -15.46
N ASP A 179 10.73 -2.52 -15.83
CA ASP A 179 10.23 -1.25 -15.28
C ASP A 179 9.30 -1.46 -14.08
N TYR A 180 8.60 -2.62 -14.04
CA TYR A 180 7.62 -2.97 -13.03
C TYR A 180 7.84 -4.41 -12.57
N LEU A 181 7.80 -4.62 -11.25
CA LEU A 181 8.03 -5.93 -10.63
C LEU A 181 7.04 -6.15 -9.49
N ASP A 182 6.17 -7.14 -9.67
CA ASP A 182 5.37 -7.71 -8.59
C ASP A 182 5.27 -9.23 -8.76
N GLY A 183 4.59 -9.90 -7.84
CA GLY A 183 4.43 -11.35 -7.94
C GLY A 183 3.21 -11.84 -7.18
N VAL A 184 2.82 -13.08 -7.47
CA VAL A 184 1.73 -13.76 -6.78
C VAL A 184 2.16 -15.19 -6.45
N VAL A 185 2.01 -15.58 -5.19
CA VAL A 185 2.32 -16.93 -4.73
C VAL A 185 1.02 -17.64 -4.33
N PHE A 186 0.79 -18.81 -4.91
CA PHE A 186 -0.38 -19.64 -4.64
C PHE A 186 -0.09 -20.77 -3.66
N SER A 187 1.16 -21.24 -3.63
CA SER A 187 1.65 -22.26 -2.69
C SER A 187 3.17 -22.20 -2.60
N PRO A 188 3.81 -22.91 -1.67
CA PRO A 188 5.28 -22.98 -1.60
C PRO A 188 5.96 -23.48 -2.88
N THR A 189 5.22 -24.17 -3.75
CA THR A 189 5.72 -24.72 -5.02
C THR A 189 5.11 -24.09 -6.27
N GLU A 190 4.31 -23.04 -6.10
CA GLU A 190 3.69 -22.33 -7.22
C GLU A 190 3.66 -20.82 -6.95
N GLY A 191 4.57 -20.10 -7.57
CA GLY A 191 4.63 -18.66 -7.55
C GLY A 191 4.98 -18.09 -8.92
N TYR A 192 4.64 -16.83 -9.14
CA TYR A 192 4.86 -16.11 -10.38
C TYR A 192 5.42 -14.73 -10.08
N LEU A 193 6.48 -14.33 -10.77
CA LEU A 193 6.88 -12.93 -10.88
C LEU A 193 6.31 -12.35 -12.17
N VAL A 194 5.77 -11.15 -12.07
CA VAL A 194 5.24 -10.37 -13.17
C VAL A 194 6.22 -9.24 -13.46
N LEU A 195 6.84 -9.33 -14.62
CA LEU A 195 7.89 -8.41 -15.07
C LEU A 195 7.28 -7.53 -16.17
N GLY A 196 7.10 -6.24 -15.87
CA GLY A 196 6.55 -5.27 -16.81
C GLY A 196 7.64 -4.44 -17.45
N ARG A 197 7.57 -4.24 -18.78
CA ARG A 197 8.42 -3.34 -19.55
C ARG A 197 7.57 -2.33 -20.30
N GLN A 198 7.89 -1.06 -20.17
CA GLN A 198 7.23 0.00 -20.95
C GLN A 198 7.59 -0.10 -22.45
N SER A 199 6.59 -0.04 -23.32
CA SER A 199 6.77 -0.17 -24.76
C SER A 199 6.01 0.94 -25.52
N SER A 200 6.62 1.37 -26.65
CA SER A 200 5.95 2.23 -27.63
C SER A 200 5.46 1.43 -28.84
N ASP A 201 5.76 0.15 -28.90
CA ASP A 201 5.38 -0.73 -30.01
C ASP A 201 3.88 -1.03 -29.89
N VAL A 202 3.15 -0.82 -30.99
CA VAL A 202 1.71 -1.09 -31.02
C VAL A 202 1.48 -2.59 -31.10
N PRO A 203 0.93 -3.21 -30.05
CA PRO A 203 0.71 -4.65 -30.07
C PRO A 203 -0.48 -5.02 -30.94
N PRO A 204 -0.53 -6.26 -31.47
CA PRO A 204 -1.68 -6.74 -32.22
C PRO A 204 -2.94 -6.93 -31.36
N ARG A 205 -2.77 -7.06 -30.04
CA ARG A 205 -3.84 -7.22 -29.05
C ARG A 205 -3.39 -6.64 -27.72
N VAL A 206 -4.36 -6.10 -26.96
CA VAL A 206 -4.21 -5.69 -25.57
C VAL A 206 -5.23 -6.39 -24.70
N SER A 207 -4.87 -6.69 -23.47
CA SER A 207 -5.75 -7.21 -22.42
C SER A 207 -6.23 -6.07 -21.52
N ASP A 208 -7.47 -6.15 -21.04
CA ASP A 208 -8.06 -5.15 -20.13
C ASP A 208 -8.62 -5.72 -18.83
N TYR A 209 -8.72 -7.05 -18.73
CA TYR A 209 -9.19 -7.80 -17.54
C TYR A 209 -10.59 -7.43 -17.05
N THR A 210 -11.46 -6.94 -17.91
CA THR A 210 -12.81 -6.49 -17.52
C THR A 210 -13.86 -7.57 -17.60
N ARG A 211 -13.89 -8.42 -18.65
CA ARG A 211 -15.02 -9.35 -18.89
C ARG A 211 -14.75 -10.81 -18.60
N GLU A 212 -13.81 -11.42 -19.29
CA GLU A 212 -13.62 -12.88 -19.31
C GLU A 212 -12.42 -13.32 -18.48
N HIS A 213 -11.47 -12.42 -18.28
CA HIS A 213 -10.23 -12.70 -17.60
C HIS A 213 -10.18 -12.06 -16.21
N ILE A 214 -9.44 -12.70 -15.32
CA ILE A 214 -9.17 -12.23 -13.96
C ILE A 214 -7.66 -12.15 -13.84
N TYR A 215 -7.13 -10.95 -13.56
CA TYR A 215 -5.71 -10.67 -13.67
C TYR A 215 -4.84 -11.70 -12.96
N TYR A 216 -4.98 -11.85 -11.63
CA TYR A 216 -4.11 -12.76 -10.88
C TYR A 216 -4.26 -14.23 -11.29
N ARG A 217 -5.42 -14.67 -11.77
CA ARG A 217 -5.64 -16.04 -12.27
C ARG A 217 -5.03 -16.29 -13.64
N SER A 218 -4.90 -15.23 -14.45
CA SER A 218 -4.27 -15.33 -15.77
C SER A 218 -2.76 -15.60 -15.67
N LEU A 219 -2.17 -15.37 -14.48
CA LEU A 219 -0.77 -15.69 -14.21
C LEU A 219 -0.52 -17.19 -14.14
N GLN A 220 -1.53 -18.00 -13.75
CA GLN A 220 -1.39 -19.43 -13.58
C GLN A 220 -1.30 -20.14 -14.95
N HIS A 221 -0.16 -20.74 -15.22
CA HIS A 221 0.11 -21.54 -16.42
C HIS A 221 1.01 -22.73 -16.06
N PRO A 222 0.98 -23.82 -16.88
CA PRO A 222 1.63 -25.09 -16.50
C PRO A 222 3.14 -24.98 -16.37
N GLU A 223 3.81 -24.34 -17.31
CA GLU A 223 5.27 -24.17 -17.31
C GLU A 223 5.73 -22.99 -18.17
N GLY A 224 6.97 -22.53 -17.93
CA GLY A 224 7.65 -21.53 -18.73
C GLY A 224 7.26 -20.09 -18.40
N THR A 225 7.23 -19.27 -19.43
CA THR A 225 6.89 -17.85 -19.37
C THR A 225 5.75 -17.56 -20.32
N THR A 226 4.72 -16.90 -19.84
CA THR A 226 3.67 -16.34 -20.69
C THR A 226 3.84 -14.82 -20.83
N ARG A 227 3.31 -14.27 -21.91
CA ARG A 227 3.39 -12.84 -22.21
C ARG A 227 2.00 -12.26 -22.42
N ASP A 228 1.84 -11.02 -22.00
CA ASP A 228 0.63 -10.23 -22.22
C ASP A 228 1.02 -8.77 -22.47
N THR A 229 0.09 -7.97 -22.98
CA THR A 229 0.30 -6.53 -23.18
C THR A 229 -0.96 -5.78 -22.81
N LEU A 230 -0.80 -4.74 -22.04
CA LEU A 230 -1.86 -3.82 -21.63
C LEU A 230 -1.55 -2.41 -22.11
N THR A 231 -2.59 -1.58 -22.25
CA THR A 231 -2.35 -0.13 -22.24
C THR A 231 -1.77 0.29 -20.89
N MET A 232 -1.02 1.40 -20.85
CA MET A 232 -0.53 1.92 -19.58
C MET A 232 -1.66 2.16 -18.58
N HIS A 233 -2.80 2.70 -19.03
CA HIS A 233 -3.97 2.91 -18.18
C HIS A 233 -4.49 1.60 -17.58
N ASP A 234 -4.67 0.55 -18.38
CA ASP A 234 -5.22 -0.72 -17.91
C ASP A 234 -4.23 -1.46 -17.01
N TYR A 235 -2.93 -1.31 -17.28
CA TYR A 235 -1.87 -1.82 -16.41
C TYR A 235 -1.93 -1.19 -15.03
N LEU A 236 -2.00 0.14 -14.93
CA LEU A 236 -2.07 0.83 -13.65
C LEU A 236 -3.29 0.43 -12.81
N TRP A 237 -4.37 -0.02 -13.47
CA TRP A 237 -5.62 -0.39 -12.78
C TRP A 237 -5.95 -1.89 -12.83
N ARG A 238 -5.00 -2.73 -13.19
CA ARG A 238 -5.19 -4.18 -13.35
C ARG A 238 -5.76 -4.86 -12.11
N TRP A 239 -5.40 -4.39 -10.93
CA TRP A 239 -5.89 -4.90 -9.64
C TRP A 239 -7.26 -4.33 -9.23
N ASP A 240 -7.60 -3.12 -9.65
CA ASP A 240 -8.87 -2.46 -9.27
C ASP A 240 -10.10 -3.20 -9.80
N THR A 241 -9.99 -3.85 -10.97
CA THR A 241 -11.09 -4.59 -11.61
C THR A 241 -11.62 -5.74 -10.77
N ASP A 242 -10.77 -6.34 -9.96
CA ASP A 242 -11.11 -7.43 -9.04
C ASP A 242 -10.96 -7.05 -7.57
N TRP A 243 -10.73 -5.77 -7.32
CA TRP A 243 -10.49 -5.27 -5.97
C TRP A 243 -9.51 -6.17 -5.22
N PHE A 244 -8.37 -6.40 -5.84
CA PHE A 244 -7.32 -7.22 -5.27
C PHE A 244 -7.84 -8.60 -4.86
N TRP A 245 -8.40 -9.38 -5.82
CA TRP A 245 -9.10 -10.68 -5.71
C TRP A 245 -10.34 -10.76 -4.82
N CYS A 246 -10.73 -9.69 -4.10
CA CYS A 246 -11.92 -9.72 -3.23
C CYS A 246 -13.23 -9.88 -4.00
N SER A 247 -13.25 -9.67 -5.33
CA SER A 247 -14.39 -9.98 -6.20
C SER A 247 -14.87 -11.44 -6.07
N ARG A 248 -14.00 -12.36 -5.64
CA ARG A 248 -14.34 -13.75 -5.34
C ARG A 248 -15.44 -13.88 -4.30
N ALA A 249 -15.39 -13.07 -3.24
CA ALA A 249 -16.39 -13.08 -2.16
C ALA A 249 -17.80 -12.70 -2.63
N PHE A 250 -17.91 -12.01 -3.76
CA PHE A 250 -19.19 -11.56 -4.34
C PHE A 250 -19.67 -12.42 -5.50
N GLY A 251 -18.98 -13.54 -5.79
CA GLY A 251 -19.25 -14.41 -6.92
C GLY A 251 -18.87 -13.80 -8.28
N ALA A 252 -18.31 -12.59 -8.33
CA ALA A 252 -17.95 -11.88 -9.57
C ALA A 252 -16.82 -12.56 -10.36
N GLN A 253 -16.18 -13.59 -9.81
CA GLN A 253 -15.19 -14.43 -10.49
C GLN A 253 -15.79 -15.68 -11.14
N ASN A 254 -17.08 -15.95 -10.94
CA ASN A 254 -17.76 -16.99 -11.71
C ASN A 254 -17.88 -16.51 -13.17
N PRO A 255 -17.45 -17.30 -14.19
CA PRO A 255 -17.43 -16.84 -15.58
C PRO A 255 -18.79 -16.36 -16.10
N THR A 256 -19.88 -17.03 -15.70
CA THR A 256 -21.23 -16.64 -16.10
C THR A 256 -21.67 -15.32 -15.47
N ILE A 257 -21.39 -15.14 -14.17
CA ILE A 257 -21.70 -13.91 -13.46
C ILE A 257 -20.84 -12.77 -14.00
N ARG A 258 -19.53 -13.00 -14.20
CA ARG A 258 -18.58 -12.01 -14.74
C ARG A 258 -19.02 -11.49 -16.11
N ARG A 259 -19.45 -12.37 -17.00
CA ARG A 259 -19.92 -12.00 -18.33
C ARG A 259 -21.16 -11.09 -18.30
N MET A 260 -22.03 -11.27 -17.29
CA MET A 260 -23.23 -10.45 -17.11
C MET A 260 -22.98 -9.22 -16.23
N TRP A 261 -21.81 -9.14 -15.56
CA TRP A 261 -21.51 -8.03 -14.68
C TRP A 261 -21.22 -6.77 -15.50
N PRO A 262 -21.86 -5.62 -15.19
CA PRO A 262 -21.62 -4.39 -15.93
C PRO A 262 -20.16 -3.91 -15.73
N ASP A 263 -19.44 -3.64 -16.81
CA ASP A 263 -18.01 -3.28 -16.80
C ASP A 263 -17.73 -2.09 -15.86
N GLY A 264 -18.58 -1.06 -15.87
CA GLY A 264 -18.46 0.11 -14.99
C GLY A 264 -18.61 -0.19 -13.49
N LEU A 265 -19.03 -1.42 -13.12
CA LEU A 265 -19.14 -1.90 -11.74
C LEU A 265 -18.00 -2.84 -11.33
N LEU A 266 -17.10 -3.20 -12.25
CA LEU A 266 -15.87 -3.92 -11.96
C LEU A 266 -14.80 -2.94 -11.48
N ARG A 267 -15.00 -2.44 -10.25
CA ARG A 267 -14.10 -1.45 -9.66
C ARG A 267 -14.23 -1.40 -8.13
N SER A 268 -13.15 -1.11 -7.46
CA SER A 268 -13.07 -1.03 -6.00
C SER A 268 -14.13 -0.13 -5.39
N SER A 269 -14.46 1.00 -6.04
CA SER A 269 -15.48 1.94 -5.55
C SER A 269 -16.90 1.36 -5.48
N PHE A 270 -17.21 0.33 -6.29
CA PHE A 270 -18.47 -0.40 -6.23
C PHE A 270 -18.45 -1.47 -5.15
N TYR A 271 -17.39 -2.25 -5.08
CA TYR A 271 -17.22 -3.29 -4.06
C TYR A 271 -17.30 -2.72 -2.64
N TRP A 272 -16.76 -1.51 -2.42
CA TRP A 272 -16.92 -0.80 -1.14
C TRP A 272 -18.37 -0.54 -0.74
N LYS A 273 -19.27 -0.33 -1.69
CA LYS A 273 -20.72 -0.19 -1.39
C LYS A 273 -21.30 -1.49 -0.87
N ILE A 274 -20.90 -2.62 -1.46
CA ILE A 274 -21.33 -3.96 -1.03
C ILE A 274 -20.82 -4.26 0.38
N VAL A 275 -19.53 -4.01 0.65
CA VAL A 275 -18.95 -4.17 2.00
C VAL A 275 -19.63 -3.25 3.03
N GLY A 276 -19.97 -2.02 2.63
CA GLY A 276 -20.70 -1.11 3.48
C GLY A 276 -22.11 -1.62 3.83
N ALA A 277 -22.77 -2.29 2.90
CA ALA A 277 -24.06 -2.94 3.11
C ALA A 277 -23.90 -4.18 4.02
N ASP A 278 -22.89 -5.00 3.77
CA ASP A 278 -22.58 -6.16 4.60
C ASP A 278 -22.31 -5.77 6.06
N LYS A 279 -21.45 -4.77 6.30
CA LYS A 279 -21.20 -4.21 7.64
C LYS A 279 -22.45 -3.67 8.34
N ARG A 280 -23.46 -3.24 7.59
CA ARG A 280 -24.70 -2.70 8.16
C ARG A 280 -25.70 -3.78 8.57
N TRP A 281 -25.69 -4.91 7.86
CA TRP A 281 -26.69 -5.96 8.02
C TRP A 281 -26.12 -7.30 8.46
N ASP A 282 -24.79 -7.42 8.67
CA ASP A 282 -24.05 -8.62 9.05
C ASP A 282 -24.40 -9.83 8.16
N LEU A 283 -24.52 -9.58 6.83
CA LEU A 283 -25.00 -10.59 5.89
C LEU A 283 -24.07 -11.78 5.78
N ALA A 284 -22.76 -11.55 5.72
CA ALA A 284 -21.76 -12.60 5.60
C ALA A 284 -21.80 -13.52 6.84
N ASP A 285 -21.79 -12.94 8.04
CA ASP A 285 -21.80 -13.70 9.31
C ASP A 285 -23.12 -14.50 9.46
N ARG A 286 -24.24 -13.94 9.02
CA ARG A 286 -25.54 -14.66 9.02
C ARG A 286 -25.57 -15.83 8.05
N ILE A 287 -24.94 -15.68 6.87
CA ILE A 287 -24.83 -16.75 5.88
C ILE A 287 -23.95 -17.87 6.42
N GLU A 288 -22.79 -17.56 7.02
CA GLU A 288 -21.91 -18.55 7.64
C GLU A 288 -22.63 -19.28 8.79
N ALA A 289 -23.32 -18.56 9.68
CA ALA A 289 -24.09 -19.14 10.76
C ALA A 289 -25.24 -20.05 10.24
N TYR A 290 -25.94 -19.64 9.17
CA TYR A 290 -26.98 -20.48 8.56
C TYR A 290 -26.42 -21.81 8.00
N HIS A 291 -25.20 -21.81 7.51
CA HIS A 291 -24.52 -23.01 7.03
C HIS A 291 -23.80 -23.79 8.16
N GLY A 292 -23.95 -23.39 9.42
CA GLY A 292 -23.32 -24.03 10.57
C GLY A 292 -21.79 -23.94 10.57
N ARG A 293 -21.23 -22.95 9.89
CA ARG A 293 -19.78 -22.71 9.84
C ARG A 293 -19.33 -21.82 11.00
N PRO A 294 -18.08 -21.99 11.50
CA PRO A 294 -17.54 -21.13 12.54
C PRO A 294 -17.45 -19.67 12.08
N ALA A 295 -17.54 -18.75 13.03
CA ALA A 295 -17.28 -17.36 12.80
C ALA A 295 -15.85 -17.17 12.21
N ARG A 296 -15.65 -16.12 11.43
CA ARG A 296 -14.38 -15.88 10.75
C ARG A 296 -13.70 -14.61 11.23
N GLU A 297 -12.40 -14.71 11.49
CA GLU A 297 -11.53 -13.57 11.71
C GLU A 297 -11.04 -13.02 10.36
N ARG A 298 -11.19 -11.72 10.13
CA ARG A 298 -10.63 -11.07 8.94
C ARG A 298 -9.10 -11.00 9.06
N VAL A 299 -8.41 -11.39 8.00
CA VAL A 299 -6.96 -11.30 7.88
C VAL A 299 -6.66 -10.52 6.61
N VAL A 300 -6.55 -9.20 6.78
CA VAL A 300 -6.26 -8.24 5.70
C VAL A 300 -5.02 -7.49 6.13
N GLN A 301 -3.87 -7.84 5.58
CA GLN A 301 -2.60 -7.26 5.98
C GLN A 301 -1.66 -7.15 4.77
N ASP A 302 -0.81 -6.14 4.83
CA ASP A 302 0.44 -6.03 4.12
C ASP A 302 1.55 -5.96 5.15
N VAL A 303 2.53 -6.84 5.00
CA VAL A 303 3.67 -6.96 5.90
C VAL A 303 4.95 -6.92 5.06
N GLU A 304 6.00 -6.34 5.61
CA GLU A 304 7.27 -6.16 4.92
C GLU A 304 8.39 -6.87 5.65
N VAL A 305 9.14 -7.67 4.91
CA VAL A 305 10.38 -8.31 5.35
C VAL A 305 11.47 -8.10 4.30
N THR A 306 12.72 -8.24 4.68
CA THR A 306 13.83 -8.27 3.72
C THR A 306 13.75 -9.52 2.86
N THR A 307 14.29 -9.47 1.64
CA THR A 307 14.15 -10.54 0.64
C THR A 307 14.62 -11.90 1.16
N ASP A 308 15.67 -11.94 1.97
CA ASP A 308 16.21 -13.16 2.59
C ASP A 308 15.25 -13.81 3.58
N LYS A 309 14.27 -13.08 4.10
CA LYS A 309 13.23 -13.58 5.02
C LYS A 309 11.94 -14.00 4.33
N VAL A 310 11.77 -13.70 3.04
CA VAL A 310 10.55 -14.04 2.29
C VAL A 310 10.28 -15.54 2.29
N PRO A 311 11.24 -16.45 2.01
CA PRO A 311 10.99 -17.88 2.03
C PRO A 311 10.53 -18.36 3.43
N GLU A 312 11.22 -17.95 4.50
CA GLU A 312 10.90 -18.34 5.87
C GLU A 312 9.49 -17.90 6.27
N PHE A 313 9.11 -16.65 5.93
CA PHE A 313 7.78 -16.13 6.23
C PHE A 313 6.70 -16.89 5.47
N LEU A 314 6.85 -17.10 4.17
CA LEU A 314 5.83 -17.74 3.32
C LEU A 314 5.69 -19.24 3.64
N GLU A 315 6.77 -19.96 3.90
CA GLU A 315 6.71 -21.36 4.35
C GLU A 315 5.88 -21.48 5.62
N TRP A 316 6.19 -20.66 6.62
CA TRP A 316 5.42 -20.60 7.85
C TRP A 316 3.95 -20.22 7.60
N PHE A 317 3.69 -19.20 6.77
CA PHE A 317 2.35 -18.68 6.53
C PHE A 317 1.43 -19.70 5.88
N PHE A 318 1.91 -20.43 4.87
CA PHE A 318 1.15 -21.49 4.20
C PHE A 318 0.97 -22.74 5.08
N GLN A 319 1.81 -22.97 6.09
CA GLN A 319 1.59 -24.00 7.09
C GLN A 319 0.57 -23.56 8.15
N ALA A 320 0.59 -22.28 8.54
CA ALA A 320 -0.25 -21.72 9.58
C ALA A 320 -1.67 -21.35 9.09
N SER A 321 -1.88 -21.21 7.78
CA SER A 321 -3.18 -20.81 7.20
C SER A 321 -3.39 -21.37 5.81
N GLU A 322 -4.67 -21.43 5.39
CA GLU A 322 -5.07 -21.77 4.01
C GLU A 322 -5.22 -20.51 3.13
N ILE A 323 -4.70 -19.35 3.58
CA ILE A 323 -4.85 -18.10 2.84
C ILE A 323 -4.01 -18.13 1.58
N GLN A 324 -4.68 -18.00 0.43
CA GLN A 324 -4.09 -17.84 -0.90
C GLN A 324 -5.04 -17.06 -1.82
N PRO A 325 -4.51 -16.38 -2.84
CA PRO A 325 -3.08 -16.14 -3.10
C PRO A 325 -2.46 -15.12 -2.14
N VAL A 326 -1.13 -14.97 -2.24
CA VAL A 326 -0.33 -13.95 -1.55
C VAL A 326 0.37 -13.08 -2.59
N TRP A 327 0.29 -11.77 -2.44
CA TRP A 327 0.97 -10.81 -3.32
C TRP A 327 2.37 -10.49 -2.83
N LEU A 328 3.32 -10.36 -3.73
CA LEU A 328 4.68 -9.92 -3.46
C LEU A 328 4.94 -8.62 -4.23
N CYS A 329 5.39 -7.60 -3.53
CA CYS A 329 5.76 -6.34 -4.16
C CYS A 329 7.10 -5.84 -3.60
N PRO A 330 8.19 -5.93 -4.36
CA PRO A 330 9.51 -5.49 -3.92
C PRO A 330 9.57 -3.97 -3.75
N ILE A 331 10.25 -3.54 -2.69
CA ILE A 331 10.47 -2.15 -2.31
C ILE A 331 11.97 -1.93 -2.11
N LYS A 332 12.50 -0.88 -2.70
CA LYS A 332 13.81 -0.36 -2.38
C LYS A 332 13.70 1.14 -2.19
N LEU A 333 14.09 1.63 -1.03
CA LEU A 333 14.05 3.06 -0.77
C LEU A 333 14.96 3.80 -1.77
N ALA A 334 14.53 4.96 -2.23
CA ALA A 334 15.27 5.78 -3.17
C ALA A 334 16.63 6.19 -2.56
N GLU A 335 17.69 6.24 -3.36
CA GLU A 335 19.05 6.64 -2.90
C GLU A 335 19.07 8.03 -2.28
N GLU A 336 18.23 8.95 -2.77
CA GLU A 336 18.08 10.30 -2.22
C GLU A 336 17.64 10.28 -0.74
N SER A 337 16.95 9.24 -0.30
CA SER A 337 16.52 9.08 1.09
C SER A 337 17.69 8.88 2.05
N SER A 338 18.82 8.36 1.57
CA SER A 338 20.05 8.26 2.37
C SER A 338 20.55 9.60 2.86
N SER A 339 20.34 10.66 2.08
CA SER A 339 20.74 12.02 2.44
C SER A 339 19.93 12.59 3.61
N LEU A 340 18.71 12.07 3.84
CA LEU A 340 17.87 12.47 4.97
C LEU A 340 18.37 11.91 6.31
N THR A 341 19.04 10.76 6.27
CA THR A 341 19.66 10.17 7.47
C THR A 341 20.92 10.93 7.89
N THR A 342 21.71 11.35 6.90
CA THR A 342 23.00 12.05 7.15
C THR A 342 22.84 13.52 7.50
N ARG A 343 21.80 14.18 7.04
CA ARG A 343 21.47 15.57 7.40
C ARG A 343 20.91 15.70 8.81
N GLY A 344 21.32 14.82 9.70
CA GLY A 344 21.13 14.77 11.14
C GLY A 344 20.14 15.76 11.74
N ASN A 345 19.51 15.41 12.76
CA ASN A 345 18.96 16.31 13.75
C ASN A 345 17.97 17.36 13.32
N VAL A 346 16.93 16.84 12.84
CA VAL A 346 15.66 17.52 12.84
C VAL A 346 15.15 17.78 14.25
N LEU A 347 15.52 16.96 15.15
CA LEU A 347 15.31 17.18 16.58
C LEU A 347 16.66 17.61 17.13
N SER A 348 16.84 18.91 17.36
CA SER A 348 18.07 19.58 17.80
C SER A 348 19.20 18.69 18.30
N SER A 349 20.44 19.07 18.07
CA SER A 349 21.68 18.38 18.44
C SER A 349 21.75 17.79 19.87
N ASP A 350 20.77 18.06 20.70
CA ASP A 350 20.72 17.69 22.10
C ASP A 350 19.77 16.51 22.44
N VAL A 351 19.00 16.01 21.48
CA VAL A 351 18.15 14.84 21.69
C VAL A 351 18.79 13.62 21.04
N THR A 352 19.68 12.97 21.79
CA THR A 352 20.10 11.61 21.49
C THR A 352 18.87 10.72 21.71
N LEU A 353 18.20 10.31 20.61
CA LEU A 353 17.12 9.33 20.70
C LEU A 353 17.75 8.00 21.12
N ALA A 354 17.59 7.65 22.38
CA ALA A 354 18.15 6.42 22.97
C ALA A 354 17.61 5.13 22.30
N ASP A 355 16.55 5.26 21.51
CA ASP A 355 15.87 4.18 20.79
C ASP A 355 16.30 4.02 19.32
N GLY A 356 17.27 4.80 18.83
CA GLY A 356 17.73 4.73 17.43
C GLY A 356 16.70 5.20 16.38
N ALA A 357 15.53 5.63 16.78
CA ALA A 357 14.41 5.96 15.89
C ALA A 357 14.72 7.08 14.87
N GLY A 358 15.73 7.90 15.12
CA GLY A 358 16.19 8.95 14.20
C GLY A 358 17.12 8.49 13.09
N SER A 359 17.57 7.23 13.10
CA SER A 359 18.55 6.70 12.14
C SER A 359 17.96 6.41 10.75
N HIS A 360 16.63 6.20 10.67
CA HIS A 360 15.94 5.93 9.40
C HIS A 360 15.42 7.21 8.74
N PRO A 361 15.39 7.30 7.40
CA PRO A 361 14.86 8.47 6.70
C PRO A 361 13.39 8.73 7.02
N TRP A 362 12.60 7.68 7.22
CA TRP A 362 11.18 7.70 7.49
C TRP A 362 10.88 7.03 8.84
N PRO A 363 11.04 7.74 9.96
CA PRO A 363 11.08 7.12 11.28
C PRO A 363 9.79 6.42 11.71
N LEU A 364 8.61 6.81 11.17
CA LEU A 364 7.35 6.14 11.46
C LEU A 364 7.12 4.86 10.66
N TYR A 365 8.03 4.56 9.73
CA TYR A 365 8.09 3.32 8.99
C TYR A 365 9.55 3.00 8.65
N PRO A 366 10.31 2.44 9.60
CA PRO A 366 11.77 2.47 9.57
C PRO A 366 12.37 1.35 8.71
N LEU A 367 12.08 1.35 7.40
CA LEU A 367 12.81 0.52 6.46
C LEU A 367 14.24 1.04 6.32
N SER A 368 15.20 0.15 6.24
CA SER A 368 16.62 0.47 6.00
C SER A 368 16.86 0.86 4.55
N VAL A 369 17.73 1.82 4.34
CA VAL A 369 18.22 2.20 3.01
C VAL A 369 19.25 1.19 2.55
N GLY A 370 19.16 0.75 1.29
CA GLY A 370 20.08 -0.20 0.68
C GLY A 370 19.60 -1.65 0.70
N ASP A 371 18.75 -2.03 1.63
CA ASP A 371 18.12 -3.35 1.67
C ASP A 371 16.97 -3.44 0.66
N VAL A 372 16.73 -4.65 0.16
CA VAL A 372 15.57 -4.98 -0.64
C VAL A 372 14.49 -5.53 0.30
N TRP A 373 13.39 -4.80 0.42
CA TRP A 373 12.22 -5.20 1.16
C TRP A 373 11.17 -5.79 0.22
N VAL A 374 10.37 -6.71 0.72
CA VAL A 374 9.23 -7.24 -0.02
C VAL A 374 7.97 -7.05 0.80
N ASN A 375 7.04 -6.28 0.26
CA ASN A 375 5.68 -6.22 0.78
C ASN A 375 4.97 -7.52 0.43
N ILE A 376 4.41 -8.17 1.43
CA ILE A 376 3.67 -9.43 1.32
C ILE A 376 2.23 -9.13 1.71
N GLY A 377 1.36 -9.06 0.68
CA GLY A 377 -0.05 -8.71 0.82
C GLY A 377 -0.96 -9.94 0.80
N PHE A 378 -1.91 -10.01 1.74
CA PHE A 378 -2.92 -11.06 1.77
C PHE A 378 -4.23 -10.55 2.36
N TRP A 379 -5.32 -10.79 1.64
CA TRP A 379 -6.65 -10.31 1.98
C TRP A 379 -7.63 -11.47 1.98
N SER A 380 -8.00 -11.95 3.19
CA SER A 380 -8.87 -13.10 3.37
C SER A 380 -9.48 -13.12 4.78
N SER A 381 -9.88 -14.28 5.23
CA SER A 381 -10.31 -14.56 6.59
C SER A 381 -9.98 -16.00 7.00
N VAL A 382 -9.84 -16.25 8.28
CA VAL A 382 -9.63 -17.59 8.84
C VAL A 382 -10.73 -17.93 9.83
N PRO A 383 -11.00 -19.22 10.15
CA PRO A 383 -11.87 -19.59 11.26
C PRO A 383 -11.33 -19.03 12.58
N VAL A 384 -12.20 -18.56 13.48
CA VAL A 384 -11.80 -17.99 14.77
C VAL A 384 -11.14 -19.02 15.71
N ASP A 385 -11.39 -20.30 15.47
CA ASP A 385 -10.84 -21.43 16.21
C ASP A 385 -9.54 -21.98 15.59
N LEU A 386 -8.96 -21.27 14.61
CA LEU A 386 -7.63 -21.62 14.06
C LEU A 386 -6.52 -21.49 15.10
N THR A 387 -6.71 -20.69 16.13
CA THR A 387 -5.78 -20.54 17.27
C THR A 387 -6.49 -20.85 18.58
N ASP A 388 -5.73 -21.29 19.59
CA ASP A 388 -6.26 -21.53 20.95
C ASP A 388 -6.53 -20.22 21.72
N ASP A 389 -6.18 -19.05 21.19
CA ASP A 389 -6.42 -17.76 21.81
C ASP A 389 -7.87 -17.28 21.52
N PRO A 390 -8.74 -17.15 22.53
CA PRO A 390 -10.14 -16.77 22.34
C PRO A 390 -10.31 -15.27 22.05
N GLN A 391 -9.24 -14.49 22.09
CA GLN A 391 -9.33 -13.04 21.89
C GLN A 391 -9.52 -12.67 20.41
N PRO A 392 -10.36 -11.67 20.09
CA PRO A 392 -10.48 -11.17 18.72
C PRO A 392 -9.13 -10.78 18.13
N GLY A 393 -8.87 -11.14 16.87
CA GLY A 393 -7.61 -10.85 16.19
C GLY A 393 -6.47 -11.79 16.59
N ALA A 394 -6.77 -12.98 17.05
CA ALA A 394 -5.79 -13.95 17.51
C ALA A 394 -4.77 -14.33 16.44
N PHE A 395 -5.23 -14.67 15.24
CA PHE A 395 -4.33 -15.02 14.13
C PHE A 395 -3.57 -13.81 13.62
N ASN A 396 -4.22 -12.63 13.57
CA ASN A 396 -3.52 -11.38 13.23
C ASN A 396 -2.35 -11.11 14.19
N ARG A 397 -2.51 -11.36 15.50
CA ARG A 397 -1.42 -11.24 16.48
C ARG A 397 -0.29 -12.25 16.25
N VAL A 398 -0.63 -13.46 15.81
CA VAL A 398 0.38 -14.46 15.46
C VAL A 398 1.23 -13.98 14.29
N ILE A 399 0.60 -13.39 13.26
CA ILE A 399 1.29 -12.79 12.11
C ILE A 399 2.19 -11.63 12.58
N GLU A 400 1.67 -10.70 13.38
CA GLU A 400 2.42 -9.55 13.90
C GLU A 400 3.66 -9.98 14.69
N ARG A 401 3.56 -11.02 15.51
CA ARG A 401 4.72 -11.59 16.23
C ARG A 401 5.74 -12.18 15.27
N LYS A 402 5.30 -13.00 14.29
CA LYS A 402 6.21 -13.61 13.31
C LYS A 402 6.96 -12.55 12.50
N ILE A 403 6.28 -11.49 12.05
CA ILE A 403 6.90 -10.39 11.32
C ILE A 403 7.93 -9.65 12.18
N ARG A 404 7.58 -9.31 13.43
CA ARG A 404 8.52 -8.70 14.37
C ARG A 404 9.77 -9.55 14.58
N ASP A 405 9.57 -10.86 14.76
CA ASP A 405 10.67 -11.81 15.01
C ASP A 405 11.60 -11.96 13.79
N LEU A 406 11.09 -11.65 12.58
CA LEU A 406 11.86 -11.56 11.36
C LEU A 406 12.47 -10.15 11.10
N GLY A 407 12.30 -9.20 12.02
CA GLY A 407 12.77 -7.82 11.86
C GLY A 407 11.93 -6.99 10.88
N GLY A 408 10.75 -7.46 10.55
CA GLY A 408 9.86 -6.82 9.58
C GLY A 408 8.88 -5.82 10.20
N HIS A 409 8.07 -5.22 9.34
CA HIS A 409 7.07 -4.23 9.68
C HIS A 409 5.71 -4.60 9.10
N LYS A 410 4.68 -3.89 9.51
CA LYS A 410 3.31 -4.04 9.01
C LYS A 410 2.75 -2.70 8.60
N SER A 411 2.08 -2.66 7.47
CA SER A 411 1.30 -1.50 7.03
C SER A 411 0.08 -1.27 7.94
N LEU A 412 -0.10 -0.04 8.45
CA LEU A 412 -1.11 0.28 9.45
C LEU A 412 -2.50 0.63 8.88
N TYR A 413 -2.78 0.31 7.61
CA TYR A 413 -4.10 0.55 7.03
C TYR A 413 -5.17 -0.46 7.49
N SER A 414 -4.76 -1.61 7.98
CA SER A 414 -5.59 -2.67 8.53
C SER A 414 -5.57 -2.70 10.05
N GLU A 415 -6.32 -3.59 10.68
CA GLU A 415 -6.35 -3.74 12.13
C GLU A 415 -4.98 -4.15 12.67
N ALA A 416 -4.58 -3.56 13.79
CA ALA A 416 -3.33 -3.83 14.48
C ALA A 416 -3.59 -4.08 15.98
N PHE A 417 -2.81 -5.00 16.57
CA PHE A 417 -3.06 -5.55 17.91
C PHE A 417 -1.86 -5.39 18.86
N TYR A 418 -0.90 -4.57 18.49
CA TYR A 418 0.30 -4.31 19.31
C TYR A 418 -0.03 -3.71 20.68
N SER A 419 0.75 -4.02 21.69
CA SER A 419 0.82 -3.19 22.89
C SER A 419 1.36 -1.80 22.56
N LYS A 420 1.20 -0.84 23.48
CA LYS A 420 1.69 0.51 23.26
C LYS A 420 3.23 0.55 23.20
N GLU A 421 3.88 -0.28 23.98
CA GLU A 421 5.34 -0.44 24.04
C GLU A 421 5.88 -1.04 22.75
N GLU A 422 5.30 -2.14 22.27
CA GLU A 422 5.65 -2.78 21.00
C GLU A 422 5.44 -1.81 19.84
N PHE A 423 4.29 -1.15 19.81
CA PHE A 423 3.98 -0.17 18.77
C PHE A 423 4.99 0.98 18.72
N SER A 424 5.34 1.52 19.90
CA SER A 424 6.34 2.59 19.99
C SER A 424 7.69 2.14 19.47
N ALA A 425 8.14 0.93 19.83
CA ALA A 425 9.41 0.39 19.36
C ALA A 425 9.46 0.20 17.82
N LEU A 426 8.33 -0.19 17.21
CA LEU A 426 8.25 -0.49 15.78
C LEU A 426 7.98 0.76 14.90
N TYR A 427 7.31 1.79 15.43
CA TYR A 427 6.79 2.91 14.64
C TYR A 427 7.23 4.26 15.18
N GLY A 428 8.54 4.49 15.20
CA GLY A 428 9.16 5.80 15.39
C GLY A 428 9.46 6.21 16.83
N GLY A 429 9.29 5.32 17.83
CA GLY A 429 9.71 5.59 19.21
C GLY A 429 9.11 6.88 19.78
N SER A 430 9.96 7.78 20.19
CA SER A 430 9.60 9.09 20.76
C SER A 430 9.26 10.17 19.71
N ILE A 431 9.64 9.98 18.44
CA ILE A 431 9.52 10.99 17.36
C ILE A 431 8.08 11.48 17.15
N PRO A 432 7.06 10.60 17.05
CA PRO A 432 5.69 11.06 16.87
C PRO A 432 5.22 12.02 17.95
N LYS A 433 5.64 11.80 19.19
CA LYS A 433 5.30 12.66 20.33
C LYS A 433 6.03 14.00 20.25
N LEU A 434 7.31 13.98 19.90
CA LEU A 434 8.13 15.21 19.80
C LEU A 434 7.61 16.14 18.70
N VAL A 435 7.40 15.60 17.49
CA VAL A 435 6.85 16.37 16.37
C VAL A 435 5.44 16.86 16.66
N LYS A 436 4.61 16.01 17.29
CA LYS A 436 3.25 16.38 17.68
C LYS A 436 3.21 17.54 18.69
N ASN A 437 4.14 17.60 19.63
CA ASN A 437 4.21 18.72 20.59
C ASN A 437 4.46 20.07 19.90
N ILE A 438 5.14 20.07 18.75
CA ILE A 438 5.40 21.29 17.97
C ILE A 438 4.16 21.67 17.15
N TYR A 439 3.61 20.72 16.38
CA TYR A 439 2.60 20.99 15.36
C TYR A 439 1.15 20.70 15.82
N ASP A 440 0.96 20.07 16.98
CA ASP A 440 -0.36 19.83 17.61
C ASP A 440 -0.27 19.86 19.13
N PRO A 441 0.21 20.95 19.75
CA PRO A 441 0.40 21.06 21.21
C PRO A 441 -0.91 20.88 21.99
N ASN A 442 -2.03 21.15 21.37
CA ASN A 442 -3.37 21.00 21.97
C ASN A 442 -4.00 19.60 21.73
N HIS A 443 -3.27 18.65 21.16
CA HIS A 443 -3.72 17.28 20.89
C HIS A 443 -5.07 17.22 20.15
N ARG A 444 -5.26 18.08 19.15
CA ARG A 444 -6.49 18.12 18.32
C ARG A 444 -6.65 16.90 17.41
N PHE A 445 -5.55 16.23 17.08
CA PHE A 445 -5.55 14.95 16.36
C PHE A 445 -5.25 13.81 17.35
N PRO A 446 -5.90 12.63 17.22
CA PRO A 446 -5.48 11.43 17.93
C PRO A 446 -4.03 11.05 17.57
N GLY A 447 -3.31 10.42 18.50
CA GLY A 447 -1.99 9.86 18.25
C GLY A 447 -2.02 8.72 17.23
N LEU A 448 -0.84 8.36 16.67
CA LEU A 448 -0.75 7.28 15.69
C LEU A 448 -1.22 5.93 16.29
N PHE A 449 -0.78 5.60 17.50
CA PHE A 449 -1.24 4.41 18.23
C PHE A 449 -2.77 4.39 18.41
N ASP A 450 -3.34 5.51 18.86
CA ASP A 450 -4.79 5.62 19.04
C ASP A 450 -5.57 5.40 17.75
N LYS A 451 -5.00 5.80 16.60
CA LYS A 451 -5.60 5.60 15.28
C LYS A 451 -5.42 4.19 14.75
N ALA A 452 -4.25 3.61 14.92
CA ALA A 452 -3.90 2.32 14.35
C ALA A 452 -4.47 1.15 15.17
N VAL A 453 -4.36 1.22 16.49
CA VAL A 453 -4.75 0.18 17.44
C VAL A 453 -6.03 0.54 18.19
N GLY A 454 -6.16 1.77 18.65
CA GLY A 454 -7.30 2.23 19.46
C GLY A 454 -8.56 2.56 18.69
N GLY A 455 -8.58 2.50 17.35
CA GLY A 455 -9.75 2.74 16.51
C GLY A 455 -10.31 4.19 16.53
N LYS A 456 -9.51 5.18 16.91
CA LYS A 456 -9.93 6.61 17.00
C LYS A 456 -9.83 7.35 15.69
#